data_a11cc9158e156a06068f205fea454439
#
_entry.id   a11cc9158e156a06068f205fea454439
#
_cell.length_a   1.000
_cell.length_b   1.000
_cell.length_c   1.000
_cell.angle_alpha   90.00
_cell.angle_beta   90.00
_cell.angle_gamma   90.00
#
_symmetry.space_group_name_H-M   'P 1'
#
loop_
_entity.id
_entity.type
_entity.pdbx_description
1 polymer ?
#
loop_
_entity_poly.entity_id
_entity_poly.type
_entity_poly.pdbx_seq_one_letter_code
_entity_poly.pdbx_strand_id
1 'polypeptide(L)'
;MKNKTITIFEDKQIRRHWDEEKELWHFAVMDVVEVLAQTDRPRKYWNDLKTKLKAEGSEVSEKIGQLKMQASDGKFYLTDTADAETMFRII
;
A
#
# COMPACT_ATOMS: atom_id res chain seq x y z
N MET A 1 15.92 1.13 -12.67
CA MET A 1 16.56 2.00 -11.69
C MET A 1 15.88 1.91 -10.35
N LYS A 2 16.68 1.91 -9.28
CA LYS A 2 16.16 1.80 -7.91
C LYS A 2 15.29 2.97 -7.47
N ASN A 3 15.39 4.10 -8.16
CA ASN A 3 14.80 5.34 -7.69
C ASN A 3 13.37 5.58 -8.16
N LYS A 4 12.81 4.66 -8.92
CA LYS A 4 11.43 4.82 -9.33
C LYS A 4 10.51 4.66 -8.15
N THR A 5 9.70 5.67 -7.89
CA THR A 5 8.74 5.67 -6.79
C THR A 5 7.35 5.23 -7.22
N ILE A 6 7.16 4.99 -8.53
CA ILE A 6 5.90 4.57 -9.10
C ILE A 6 6.17 3.41 -10.04
N THR A 7 5.33 2.38 -9.96
CA THR A 7 5.30 1.30 -10.95
C THR A 7 3.91 1.25 -11.56
N ILE A 8 3.81 0.69 -12.77
CA ILE A 8 2.54 0.62 -13.49
C ILE A 8 2.12 -0.84 -13.62
N PHE A 9 0.88 -1.11 -13.26
CA PHE A 9 0.28 -2.43 -13.38
C PHE A 9 -1.13 -2.27 -13.95
N GLU A 10 -1.41 -2.93 -15.08
CA GLU A 10 -2.69 -2.86 -15.77
C GLU A 10 -3.15 -1.41 -16.00
N ASP A 11 -2.23 -0.57 -16.47
CA ASP A 11 -2.45 0.86 -16.73
C ASP A 11 -2.72 1.70 -15.49
N LYS A 12 -2.56 1.11 -14.30
CA LYS A 12 -2.70 1.83 -13.04
C LYS A 12 -1.35 2.02 -12.37
N GLN A 13 -1.20 3.14 -11.70
CA GLN A 13 0.06 3.48 -11.03
C GLN A 13 0.01 3.01 -9.58
N ILE A 14 1.08 2.31 -9.17
CA ILE A 14 1.26 1.87 -7.78
C ILE A 14 2.47 2.61 -7.23
N ARG A 15 2.25 3.46 -6.24
CA ARG A 15 3.34 4.19 -5.58
C ARG A 15 4.11 3.22 -4.70
N ARG A 16 5.42 3.40 -4.66
CA ARG A 16 6.29 2.55 -3.85
C ARG A 16 7.50 3.34 -3.37
N HIS A 17 8.11 2.84 -2.30
CA HIS A 17 9.29 3.44 -1.70
C HIS A 17 10.32 2.36 -1.39
N TRP A 18 11.58 2.61 -1.76
CA TRP A 18 12.68 1.70 -1.45
C TRP A 18 13.24 1.99 -0.07
N ASP A 19 13.26 1.00 0.79
CA ASP A 19 13.85 1.08 2.12
C ASP A 19 15.27 0.50 2.06
N GLU A 20 16.27 1.38 2.13
CA GLU A 20 17.66 0.96 2.00
C GLU A 20 18.17 0.15 3.17
N GLU A 21 17.64 0.39 4.37
CA GLU A 21 18.08 -0.35 5.55
C GLU A 21 17.63 -1.81 5.49
N LYS A 22 16.39 -2.03 5.08
CA LYS A 22 15.80 -3.36 5.02
C LYS A 22 15.91 -3.99 3.65
N GLU A 23 16.35 -3.20 2.67
CA GLU A 23 16.43 -3.63 1.27
C GLU A 23 15.11 -4.21 0.76
N LEU A 24 14.04 -3.48 1.04
CA LEU A 24 12.67 -3.86 0.68
C LEU A 24 11.95 -2.71 0.00
N TRP A 25 11.03 -3.06 -0.90
CA TRP A 25 10.06 -2.10 -1.43
C TRP A 25 8.84 -2.07 -0.53
N HIS A 26 8.37 -0.86 -0.23
CA HIS A 26 7.10 -0.64 0.45
C HIS A 26 6.11 -0.07 -0.56
N PHE A 27 4.95 -0.68 -0.64
CA PHE A 27 3.92 -0.30 -1.62
C PHE A 27 2.76 0.40 -0.93
N ALA A 28 2.16 1.39 -1.62
CA ALA A 28 0.94 2.02 -1.14
C ALA A 28 -0.19 0.99 -1.20
N VAL A 29 -0.73 0.62 -0.05
CA VAL A 29 -1.74 -0.43 0.04
C VAL A 29 -2.98 -0.07 -0.78
N MET A 30 -3.43 1.18 -0.71
CA MET A 30 -4.61 1.60 -1.47
C MET A 30 -4.44 1.46 -2.97
N ASP A 31 -3.24 1.75 -3.47
CA ASP A 31 -2.99 1.63 -4.91
C ASP A 31 -3.08 0.18 -5.35
N VAL A 32 -2.51 -0.73 -4.55
CA VAL A 32 -2.56 -2.16 -4.85
C VAL A 32 -4.00 -2.68 -4.75
N VAL A 33 -4.73 -2.27 -3.72
CA VAL A 33 -6.13 -2.65 -3.55
C VAL A 33 -6.96 -2.21 -4.74
N GLU A 34 -6.76 -0.99 -5.22
CA GLU A 34 -7.49 -0.47 -6.37
C GLU A 34 -7.29 -1.35 -7.61
N VAL A 35 -6.05 -1.81 -7.82
CA VAL A 35 -5.73 -2.65 -8.98
C VAL A 35 -6.31 -4.06 -8.81
N LEU A 36 -6.05 -4.70 -7.67
CA LEU A 36 -6.34 -6.12 -7.50
C LEU A 36 -7.78 -6.41 -7.14
N ALA A 37 -8.41 -5.56 -6.33
CA ALA A 37 -9.80 -5.74 -5.94
C ALA A 37 -10.77 -5.17 -6.97
N GLN A 38 -10.27 -4.38 -7.91
CA GLN A 38 -11.09 -3.76 -8.96
C GLN A 38 -12.31 -3.02 -8.39
N THR A 39 -12.11 -2.40 -7.24
CA THR A 39 -13.17 -1.65 -6.58
C THR A 39 -13.12 -0.18 -6.99
N ASP A 40 -14.28 0.46 -7.11
CA ASP A 40 -14.37 1.89 -7.33
C ASP A 40 -14.30 2.69 -6.02
N ARG A 41 -14.21 1.97 -4.89
CA ARG A 41 -14.09 2.58 -3.56
C ARG A 41 -12.91 1.99 -2.79
N PRO A 42 -11.68 2.19 -3.27
CA PRO A 42 -10.51 1.56 -2.64
C PRO A 42 -10.30 2.00 -1.19
N ARG A 43 -10.59 3.25 -0.86
CA ARG A 43 -10.44 3.75 0.51
C ARG A 43 -11.37 3.03 1.48
N LYS A 44 -12.63 2.87 1.10
CA LYS A 44 -13.61 2.18 1.93
C LYS A 44 -13.24 0.70 2.07
N TYR A 45 -12.89 0.07 0.96
CA TYR A 45 -12.47 -1.32 0.94
C TYR A 45 -11.30 -1.54 1.90
N TRP A 46 -10.27 -0.71 1.78
CA TRP A 46 -9.08 -0.85 2.64
C TRP A 46 -9.40 -0.57 4.11
N ASN A 47 -10.19 0.46 4.40
CA ASN A 47 -10.56 0.77 5.78
C ASN A 47 -11.32 -0.38 6.43
N ASP A 48 -12.26 -0.98 5.72
CA ASP A 48 -13.03 -2.12 6.22
C ASP A 48 -12.11 -3.32 6.47
N LEU A 49 -11.23 -3.61 5.54
CA LEU A 49 -10.28 -4.71 5.66
C LEU A 49 -9.31 -4.48 6.82
N LYS A 50 -8.79 -3.28 6.94
CA LYS A 50 -7.87 -2.91 8.01
C LYS A 50 -8.52 -3.09 9.39
N THR A 51 -9.77 -2.66 9.52
CA THR A 51 -10.53 -2.82 10.76
C THR A 51 -10.71 -4.29 11.10
N LYS A 52 -11.03 -5.11 10.10
CA LYS A 52 -11.19 -6.56 10.28
C LYS A 52 -9.89 -7.21 10.75
N LEU A 53 -8.77 -6.85 10.12
CA LEU A 53 -7.46 -7.39 10.48
C LEU A 53 -7.09 -7.07 11.92
N LYS A 54 -7.38 -5.84 12.37
CA LYS A 54 -7.12 -5.45 13.75
C LYS A 54 -8.02 -6.19 14.72
N ALA A 55 -9.29 -6.35 14.38
CA ALA A 55 -10.25 -7.05 15.22
C ALA A 55 -9.89 -8.52 15.42
N GLU A 56 -9.30 -9.14 14.41
CA GLU A 56 -8.86 -10.52 14.47
C GLU A 56 -7.52 -10.70 15.18
N GLY A 57 -6.86 -9.60 15.56
CA GLY A 57 -5.54 -9.66 16.18
C GLY A 57 -4.46 -10.14 15.23
N SER A 58 -4.63 -9.89 13.93
CA SER A 58 -3.71 -10.33 12.91
C SER A 58 -2.33 -9.68 13.05
N GLU A 59 -1.27 -10.47 12.94
CA GLU A 59 0.09 -9.95 12.88
C GLU A 59 0.30 -9.03 11.67
N VAL A 60 -0.46 -9.24 10.62
CA VAL A 60 -0.36 -8.44 9.39
C VAL A 60 -0.65 -6.98 9.69
N SER A 61 -1.62 -6.70 10.56
CA SER A 61 -1.95 -5.31 10.89
C SER A 61 -0.79 -4.56 11.52
N GLU A 62 0.10 -5.26 12.22
CA GLU A 62 1.28 -4.66 12.84
C GLU A 62 2.38 -4.36 11.84
N LYS A 63 2.33 -4.99 10.67
CA LYS A 63 3.31 -4.79 9.61
C LYS A 63 2.93 -3.69 8.63
N ILE A 64 1.77 -3.09 8.82
CA ILE A 64 1.35 -1.95 8.01
C ILE A 64 2.06 -0.72 8.55
N GLY A 65 2.86 -0.08 7.70
CA GLY A 65 3.53 1.16 8.05
C GLY A 65 2.86 2.35 7.41
N GLN A 66 3.38 3.54 7.68
CA GLN A 66 2.91 4.77 7.05
C GLN A 66 4.09 5.57 6.56
N LEU A 67 4.00 6.03 5.33
CA LEU A 67 5.00 6.89 4.70
C LEU A 67 4.28 8.03 4.00
N LYS A 68 4.94 9.19 3.98
CA LYS A 68 4.41 10.30 3.18
C LYS A 68 4.67 10.03 1.71
N MET A 69 3.60 9.97 0.94
CA MET A 69 3.67 9.76 -0.50
C MET A 69 2.90 10.83 -1.23
N GLN A 70 3.38 11.18 -2.41
CA GLN A 70 2.74 12.21 -3.22
C GLN A 70 1.43 11.68 -3.80
N ALA A 71 0.38 12.50 -3.65
CA ALA A 71 -0.93 12.23 -4.22
C ALA A 71 -1.08 12.90 -5.58
N SER A 72 -2.20 12.63 -6.25
CA SER A 72 -2.48 13.20 -7.58
C SER A 72 -2.60 14.72 -7.56
N ASP A 73 -2.92 15.31 -6.41
CA ASP A 73 -2.99 16.76 -6.28
C ASP A 73 -1.61 17.44 -6.08
N GLY A 74 -0.54 16.63 -6.07
CA GLY A 74 0.82 17.11 -5.86
C GLY A 74 1.24 17.24 -4.41
N LYS A 75 0.33 17.07 -3.48
CA LYS A 75 0.64 17.16 -2.06
C LYS A 75 1.05 15.81 -1.50
N PHE A 76 1.71 15.82 -0.34
CA PHE A 76 2.18 14.61 0.33
C PHE A 76 1.31 14.30 1.53
N TYR A 77 0.86 13.06 1.62
CA TYR A 77 0.01 12.59 2.71
C TYR A 77 0.57 11.30 3.29
N LEU A 78 0.31 11.08 4.58
CA LEU A 78 0.62 9.79 5.21
C LEU A 78 -0.22 8.71 4.55
N THR A 79 0.45 7.69 4.05
CA THR A 79 -0.16 6.62 3.26
C THR A 79 0.19 5.28 3.88
N ASP A 80 -0.80 4.42 4.06
CA ASP A 80 -0.55 3.06 4.56
C ASP A 80 0.27 2.30 3.53
N THR A 81 1.34 1.66 4.01
CA THR A 81 2.26 0.91 3.16
C THR A 81 2.52 -0.48 3.73
N ALA A 82 2.90 -1.38 2.84
CA ALA A 82 3.29 -2.73 3.22
C ALA A 82 4.30 -3.25 2.21
N ASP A 83 5.17 -4.16 2.66
CA ASP A 83 6.10 -4.83 1.76
C ASP A 83 5.36 -5.90 0.95
N ALA A 84 6.06 -6.51 -0.01
CA ALA A 84 5.44 -7.49 -0.90
C ALA A 84 4.86 -8.67 -0.13
N GLU A 85 5.61 -9.21 0.84
CA GLU A 85 5.15 -10.34 1.63
C GLU A 85 3.86 -10.01 2.37
N THR A 86 3.82 -8.85 3.01
CA THR A 86 2.63 -8.41 3.74
C THR A 86 1.46 -8.19 2.78
N MET A 87 1.71 -7.63 1.60
CA MET A 87 0.66 -7.45 0.59
C MET A 87 0.04 -8.78 0.17
N PHE A 88 0.86 -9.81 -0.01
CA PHE A 88 0.34 -11.14 -0.35
C PHE A 88 -0.55 -11.72 0.75
N ARG A 89 -0.29 -11.38 1.99
CA ARG A 89 -1.12 -11.84 3.11
C ARG A 89 -2.44 -11.09 3.22
N ILE A 90 -2.44 -9.83 2.82
CA ILE A 90 -3.64 -8.99 2.87
C ILE A 90 -4.63 -9.38 1.78
N ILE A 91 -4.12 -9.70 0.61
CA ILE A 91 -4.91 -9.97 -0.57
C ILE A 91 -4.84 -11.44 -0.93
#